data_37e184102daf79e3a9f397bf9e6cbb15
#
_entry.id   37e184102daf79e3a9f397bf9e6cbb15
#
_cell.length_a   1.000
_cell.length_b   1.000
_cell.length_c   1.000
_cell.angle_alpha   90.00
_cell.angle_beta   90.00
_cell.angle_gamma   90.00
#
_symmetry.space_group_name_H-M   'P 1'
#
loop_
_entity.id
_entity.type
_entity.pdbx_description
1 polymer ?
#
loop_
_entity_poly.entity_id
_entity_poly.type
_entity_poly.pdbx_seq_one_letter_code
_entity_poly.pdbx_strand_id
1 'polypeptide(L)' 'PGTDWLAVVEEEPLAVALLWGAALISFALVAAVAIP' A
#
# COMPACT_ATOMS: atom_id res chain seq x y z
N PRO A 1 -15.26 -10.14 18.22
CA PRO A 1 -14.51 -9.95 17.03
C PRO A 1 -14.65 -8.55 16.48
N GLY A 2 -13.57 -8.03 16.15
CA GLY A 2 -13.50 -6.70 15.65
C GLY A 2 -13.98 -6.58 14.23
N THR A 3 -14.01 -5.38 13.78
CA THR A 3 -14.32 -5.06 12.41
C THR A 3 -13.18 -5.56 11.52
N ASP A 4 -13.54 -6.14 10.42
CA ASP A 4 -12.57 -6.51 9.42
C ASP A 4 -12.15 -5.24 8.68
N TRP A 5 -11.17 -4.55 9.25
CA TRP A 5 -10.72 -3.27 8.70
C TRP A 5 -10.15 -3.42 7.29
N LEU A 6 -9.59 -4.58 7.00
CA LEU A 6 -9.05 -4.83 5.67
C LEU A 6 -10.15 -4.84 4.61
N ALA A 7 -11.29 -5.46 4.93
CA ALA A 7 -12.43 -5.44 4.02
C ALA A 7 -12.97 -4.03 3.83
N VAL A 8 -12.99 -3.24 4.89
CA VAL A 8 -13.43 -1.85 4.83
C VAL A 8 -12.50 -1.03 3.93
N VAL A 9 -11.20 -1.21 4.06
CA VAL A 9 -10.22 -0.52 3.24
C VAL A 9 -10.39 -0.90 1.77
N GLU A 10 -10.63 -2.16 1.49
CA GLU A 10 -10.81 -2.64 0.12
C GLU A 10 -12.06 -2.09 -0.56
N GLU A 11 -13.05 -1.68 0.21
CA GLU A 11 -14.26 -1.05 -0.34
C GLU A 11 -14.06 0.40 -0.74
N GLU A 12 -12.99 1.02 -0.25
CA GLU A 12 -12.68 2.41 -0.54
C GLU A 12 -11.63 2.49 -1.65
N PRO A 13 -11.99 2.91 -2.86
CA PRO A 13 -11.02 2.97 -3.95
C PRO A 13 -9.85 3.90 -3.66
N LEU A 14 -10.10 5.00 -2.94
CA LEU A 14 -9.03 5.92 -2.56
C LEU A 14 -8.05 5.25 -1.58
N ALA A 15 -8.57 4.52 -0.60
CA ALA A 15 -7.74 3.83 0.36
C ALA A 15 -6.90 2.75 -0.30
N VAL A 16 -7.47 2.01 -1.24
CA VAL A 16 -6.75 1.00 -2.00
C VAL A 16 -5.65 1.65 -2.84
N ALA A 17 -5.95 2.75 -3.49
CA ALA A 17 -4.97 3.47 -4.28
C ALA A 17 -3.80 3.96 -3.44
N LEU A 18 -4.09 4.49 -2.25
CA LEU A 18 -3.04 4.93 -1.34
C LEU A 18 -2.18 3.77 -0.85
N LEU A 19 -2.81 2.66 -0.54
CA LEU A 19 -2.09 1.47 -0.10
C LEU A 19 -1.14 0.96 -1.18
N TRP A 20 -1.64 0.79 -2.38
CA TRP A 20 -0.82 0.33 -3.50
C TRP A 20 0.25 1.35 -3.87
N GLY A 21 -0.10 2.62 -3.86
CA GLY A 21 0.85 3.68 -4.14
C GLY A 21 2.00 3.70 -3.15
N ALA A 22 1.70 3.57 -1.86
CA ALA A 22 2.73 3.52 -0.82
C ALA A 22 3.63 2.31 -0.99
N ALA A 23 3.05 1.15 -1.32
CA ALA A 23 3.83 -0.06 -1.54
C ALA A 23 4.78 0.10 -2.74
N LEU A 24 4.31 0.68 -3.82
CA LEU A 24 5.12 0.91 -5.01
C LEU A 24 6.25 1.91 -4.75
N ILE A 25 5.96 2.98 -4.04
CA ILE A 25 6.95 3.98 -3.70
C ILE A 25 8.03 3.37 -2.80
N SER A 26 7.62 2.58 -1.81
CA SER A 26 8.57 1.92 -0.91
C SER A 26 9.47 0.96 -1.66
N PHE A 27 8.89 0.21 -2.58
CA PHE A 27 9.66 -0.73 -3.40
C PHE A 27 10.66 0.01 -4.28
N ALA A 28 10.24 1.12 -4.88
CA ALA A 28 11.11 1.92 -5.73
C ALA A 28 12.27 2.51 -4.94
N LEU A 29 12.02 2.97 -3.71
CA LEU A 29 13.07 3.52 -2.85
C LEU A 29 14.11 2.45 -2.49
N VAL A 30 13.65 1.27 -2.14
CA VAL A 30 14.54 0.15 -1.82
C VAL A 30 15.37 -0.22 -3.04
N ALA A 31 14.75 -0.30 -4.20
CA ALA A 31 15.46 -0.63 -5.44
C ALA A 31 16.50 0.43 -5.79
N ALA A 32 16.17 1.69 -5.60
CA ALA A 32 17.09 2.80 -5.90
C ALA A 32 18.36 2.74 -5.04
N VAL A 33 18.22 2.31 -3.78
CA VAL A 33 19.35 2.18 -2.87
C VAL A 33 20.12 0.88 -3.14
N ALA A 34 19.42 -0.19 -3.51
CA ALA A 34 20.03 -1.51 -3.71
C ALA A 34 20.78 -1.62 -5.03
N ILE A 35 20.40 -0.84 -6.03
CA ILE A 35 21.04 -0.87 -7.34
C ILE A 35 22.15 0.18 -7.37
N PRO A 36 23.39 -0.23 -7.61
CA PRO A 36 24.53 0.71 -7.66
C PRO A 36 24.50 1.63 -8.88
#